data_0f912d5077c1dbf27ab827e6a3be4099
#
_entry.id   0f912d5077c1dbf27ab827e6a3be4099
#
_cell.length_a   1.000
_cell.length_b   1.000
_cell.length_c   1.000
_cell.angle_alpha   90.00
_cell.angle_beta   90.00
_cell.angle_gamma   90.00
#
_symmetry.space_group_name_H-M   'P 1'
#
loop_
_entity.id
_entity.type
_entity.pdbx_description
1 polymer ?
#
loop_
_entity_poly.entity_id
_entity_poly.type
_entity_poly.pdbx_seq_one_letter_code
_entity_poly.pdbx_strand_id
1 'polypeptide(L)'
;MAGELDTDPEISHLAPQASFQHPDIAALNKQMFVDKDRTRQTSRRVQEIKEVLKDELESFYKKFRFNILVVQNALTIPLNIPLGLALTEFITEHEISTIAHHHDFFWERQRFNSLAAIDYIRNSFPPVHPCIQHVVINSIAGDELSRRAGVSWTLIPNILDFKKKPPVIDSYSEDFREQLGIDDDSLVVLQPTRIVSRKGIEISIELVKRLEYPKAVLLITHEAGDEGFEYKERIEEYADFMGIEMKIISDRVAGERQVLEDGTKVYTLEDVYLHTDVVTYPSLYEGFGNTFIEAIYFRKPIIVNRYPIFEADIEPKGFEVVSFNRYITQHKIDEIHRLLDDKEQQEEMAEVNFMLGWRYFSYEFLAEKLEQLLMNIFGSKKIPTDKINKFKRSNHTI
;
A
#
# COMPACT_ATOMS: atom_id res chain seq x y z
N MET A 1 -19.19 3.47 -4.73
CA MET A 1 -19.36 2.78 -6.05
C MET A 1 -18.09 2.08 -6.43
N ALA A 2 -18.16 0.84 -6.85
CA ALA A 2 -17.00 0.07 -7.35
C ALA A 2 -17.44 -1.01 -8.34
N GLY A 3 -16.46 -1.63 -9.04
CA GLY A 3 -16.72 -2.73 -9.98
C GLY A 3 -16.98 -4.08 -9.32
N GLU A 4 -16.51 -4.23 -8.07
CA GLU A 4 -16.75 -5.38 -7.18
C GLU A 4 -16.97 -4.83 -5.78
N LEU A 5 -17.81 -5.49 -4.99
CA LEU A 5 -18.20 -5.04 -3.65
C LEU A 5 -18.29 -6.23 -2.70
N ASP A 6 -17.76 -6.05 -1.51
CA ASP A 6 -17.87 -6.92 -0.34
C ASP A 6 -18.69 -6.29 0.79
N THR A 7 -19.25 -5.11 0.53
CA THR A 7 -19.99 -4.28 1.49
C THR A 7 -21.50 -4.43 1.32
N ASP A 8 -22.26 -4.07 2.37
CA ASP A 8 -23.71 -4.11 2.37
C ASP A 8 -24.31 -3.36 1.15
N PRO A 9 -25.20 -3.98 0.37
CA PRO A 9 -25.88 -3.37 -0.77
C PRO A 9 -26.62 -2.06 -0.44
N GLU A 10 -27.07 -1.86 0.80
CA GLU A 10 -27.74 -0.63 1.21
C GLU A 10 -26.81 0.60 1.20
N ILE A 11 -25.53 0.38 1.50
CA ILE A 11 -24.49 1.43 1.52
C ILE A 11 -23.55 1.38 0.31
N SER A 12 -23.83 0.53 -0.67
CA SER A 12 -22.99 0.29 -1.83
C SER A 12 -23.72 0.54 -3.15
N HIS A 13 -22.94 0.68 -4.22
CA HIS A 13 -23.43 0.77 -5.59
C HIS A 13 -22.46 0.01 -6.51
N LEU A 14 -22.93 -1.11 -7.07
CA LEU A 14 -22.15 -1.95 -7.97
C LEU A 14 -22.24 -1.41 -9.39
N ALA A 15 -21.09 -1.17 -10.00
CA ALA A 15 -20.94 -0.79 -11.40
C ALA A 15 -19.84 -1.67 -12.04
N PRO A 16 -20.15 -2.83 -12.63
CA PRO A 16 -19.16 -3.82 -13.06
C PRO A 16 -18.09 -3.26 -14.00
N GLN A 17 -18.47 -2.35 -14.90
CA GLN A 17 -17.51 -1.70 -15.82
C GLN A 17 -16.58 -0.68 -15.13
N ALA A 18 -16.76 -0.38 -13.84
CA ALA A 18 -15.79 0.38 -13.08
C ALA A 18 -14.54 -0.45 -12.70
N SER A 19 -14.61 -1.79 -12.73
CA SER A 19 -13.44 -2.65 -12.58
C SER A 19 -12.51 -2.53 -13.78
N PHE A 20 -11.20 -2.38 -13.52
CA PHE A 20 -10.19 -2.43 -14.59
C PHE A 20 -9.98 -3.84 -15.14
N GLN A 21 -10.45 -4.87 -14.43
CA GLN A 21 -10.42 -6.27 -14.86
C GLN A 21 -11.63 -6.64 -15.74
N HIS A 22 -12.64 -5.76 -15.84
CA HIS A 22 -13.78 -6.02 -16.73
C HIS A 22 -13.27 -6.27 -18.17
N PRO A 23 -13.77 -7.31 -18.89
CA PRO A 23 -13.25 -7.72 -20.20
C PRO A 23 -13.15 -6.57 -21.23
N ASP A 24 -14.15 -5.70 -21.26
CA ASP A 24 -14.15 -4.54 -22.15
C ASP A 24 -13.01 -3.55 -21.83
N ILE A 25 -12.77 -3.31 -20.55
CA ILE A 25 -11.72 -2.41 -20.06
C ILE A 25 -10.34 -3.01 -20.31
N ALA A 26 -10.17 -4.30 -20.03
CA ALA A 26 -8.93 -5.02 -20.31
C ALA A 26 -8.59 -5.00 -21.79
N ALA A 27 -9.58 -5.18 -22.67
CA ALA A 27 -9.40 -5.07 -24.13
C ALA A 27 -8.96 -3.67 -24.58
N LEU A 28 -9.58 -2.61 -24.02
CA LEU A 28 -9.18 -1.22 -24.31
C LEU A 28 -7.75 -0.94 -23.81
N ASN A 29 -7.41 -1.39 -22.62
CA ASN A 29 -6.06 -1.23 -22.06
C ASN A 29 -5.01 -1.93 -22.94
N LYS A 30 -5.29 -3.14 -23.41
CA LYS A 30 -4.41 -3.85 -24.33
C LYS A 30 -4.17 -3.03 -25.60
N GLN A 31 -5.23 -2.56 -26.25
CA GLN A 31 -5.10 -1.77 -27.46
C GLN A 31 -4.30 -0.48 -27.26
N MET A 32 -4.54 0.26 -26.17
CA MET A 32 -3.93 1.58 -25.98
C MET A 32 -2.52 1.51 -25.38
N PHE A 33 -2.23 0.54 -24.54
CA PHE A 33 -0.96 0.50 -23.78
C PHE A 33 -0.02 -0.62 -24.21
N VAL A 34 -0.52 -1.73 -24.75
CA VAL A 34 0.30 -2.85 -25.23
C VAL A 34 0.50 -2.71 -26.74
N ASP A 35 -0.58 -2.75 -27.50
CA ASP A 35 -0.55 -2.65 -28.97
C ASP A 35 -0.24 -1.21 -29.42
N LYS A 36 -0.47 -0.22 -28.56
CA LYS A 36 -0.29 1.23 -28.80
C LYS A 36 -0.99 1.73 -30.06
N ASP A 37 -2.13 1.13 -30.37
CA ASP A 37 -2.98 1.47 -31.51
C ASP A 37 -4.34 1.98 -31.05
N ARG A 38 -4.87 2.98 -31.76
CA ARG A 38 -6.18 3.55 -31.50
C ARG A 38 -6.94 3.80 -32.78
N THR A 39 -7.94 2.98 -33.01
CA THR A 39 -8.85 3.10 -34.14
C THR A 39 -10.04 4.01 -33.83
N ARG A 40 -10.84 4.37 -34.84
CA ARG A 40 -12.12 5.04 -34.61
C ARG A 40 -13.09 4.18 -33.80
N GLN A 41 -13.03 2.86 -33.96
CA GLN A 41 -13.86 1.94 -33.21
C GLN A 41 -13.46 1.92 -31.73
N THR A 42 -12.16 1.90 -31.44
CA THR A 42 -11.62 2.01 -30.06
C THR A 42 -12.12 3.30 -29.39
N SER A 43 -12.00 4.44 -30.07
CA SER A 43 -12.48 5.73 -29.56
C SER A 43 -13.99 5.73 -29.31
N ARG A 44 -14.80 5.14 -30.20
CA ARG A 44 -16.23 4.99 -30.01
C ARG A 44 -16.54 4.14 -28.79
N ARG A 45 -15.84 3.01 -28.63
CA ARG A 45 -16.05 2.12 -27.46
C ARG A 45 -15.72 2.79 -26.14
N VAL A 46 -14.66 3.61 -26.09
CA VAL A 46 -14.34 4.43 -24.91
C VAL A 46 -15.52 5.33 -24.55
N GLN A 47 -16.10 6.03 -25.53
CA GLN A 47 -17.23 6.93 -25.30
C GLN A 47 -18.50 6.17 -24.86
N GLU A 48 -18.81 5.05 -25.48
CA GLU A 48 -19.95 4.21 -25.11
C GLU A 48 -19.88 3.77 -23.64
N ILE A 49 -18.73 3.25 -23.21
CA ILE A 49 -18.54 2.81 -21.81
C ILE A 49 -18.51 4.02 -20.87
N LYS A 50 -17.92 5.14 -21.28
CA LYS A 50 -17.93 6.38 -20.50
C LYS A 50 -19.37 6.82 -20.19
N GLU A 51 -20.27 6.82 -21.18
CA GLU A 51 -21.67 7.20 -20.97
C GLU A 51 -22.37 6.23 -19.99
N VAL A 52 -22.17 4.92 -20.13
CA VAL A 52 -22.73 3.95 -19.18
C VAL A 52 -22.22 4.20 -17.74
N LEU A 53 -20.93 4.44 -17.56
CA LEU A 53 -20.35 4.74 -16.24
C LEU A 53 -20.84 6.09 -15.69
N LYS A 54 -21.14 7.06 -16.54
CA LYS A 54 -21.71 8.33 -16.17
C LYS A 54 -23.15 8.16 -15.65
N ASP A 55 -23.98 7.34 -16.33
CA ASP A 55 -25.33 6.98 -15.88
C ASP A 55 -25.27 6.25 -14.52
N GLU A 56 -24.28 5.39 -14.29
CA GLU A 56 -24.05 4.74 -12.99
C GLU A 56 -23.66 5.75 -11.91
N LEU A 57 -22.83 6.75 -12.21
CA LEU A 57 -22.50 7.84 -11.29
C LEU A 57 -23.73 8.69 -10.95
N GLU A 58 -24.59 8.99 -11.92
CA GLU A 58 -25.86 9.68 -11.71
C GLU A 58 -26.80 8.87 -10.79
N SER A 59 -26.88 7.57 -11.00
CA SER A 59 -27.68 6.66 -10.19
C SER A 59 -27.14 6.58 -8.75
N PHE A 60 -25.83 6.51 -8.61
CA PHE A 60 -25.13 6.55 -7.32
C PHE A 60 -25.39 7.88 -6.59
N TYR A 61 -25.30 9.00 -7.29
CA TYR A 61 -25.58 10.33 -6.73
C TYR A 61 -27.05 10.47 -6.29
N LYS A 62 -27.99 10.02 -7.10
CA LYS A 62 -29.43 10.04 -6.74
C LYS A 62 -29.73 9.18 -5.53
N LYS A 63 -29.08 8.02 -5.40
CA LYS A 63 -29.25 7.09 -4.27
C LYS A 63 -28.74 7.70 -2.96
N PHE A 64 -27.52 8.24 -2.96
CA PHE A 64 -26.83 8.64 -1.74
C PHE A 64 -26.85 10.14 -1.45
N ARG A 65 -27.11 10.99 -2.43
CA ARG A 65 -27.15 12.46 -2.32
C ARG A 65 -25.98 13.05 -1.56
N PHE A 66 -24.77 12.58 -1.88
CA PHE A 66 -23.54 13.01 -1.22
C PHE A 66 -23.12 14.42 -1.69
N ASN A 67 -22.48 15.18 -0.83
CA ASN A 67 -21.94 16.53 -1.12
C ASN A 67 -20.43 16.50 -1.32
N ILE A 68 -19.79 15.39 -1.05
CA ILE A 68 -18.37 15.13 -1.27
C ILE A 68 -18.23 13.79 -1.96
N LEU A 69 -17.38 13.75 -2.98
CA LEU A 69 -16.94 12.54 -3.64
C LEU A 69 -15.48 12.27 -3.24
N VAL A 70 -15.19 11.06 -2.77
CA VAL A 70 -13.82 10.62 -2.53
C VAL A 70 -13.46 9.60 -3.60
N VAL A 71 -12.44 9.89 -4.40
CA VAL A 71 -11.97 9.03 -5.48
C VAL A 71 -10.63 8.43 -5.11
N GLN A 72 -10.63 7.11 -4.89
CA GLN A 72 -9.42 6.36 -4.55
C GLN A 72 -8.73 5.88 -5.83
N ASN A 73 -7.62 6.49 -6.17
CA ASN A 73 -6.68 6.14 -7.24
C ASN A 73 -7.26 6.08 -8.68
N ALA A 74 -8.56 6.25 -8.88
CA ALA A 74 -9.20 6.12 -10.20
C ALA A 74 -8.95 7.32 -11.13
N LEU A 75 -8.50 8.46 -10.59
CA LEU A 75 -8.08 9.65 -11.34
C LEU A 75 -6.54 9.80 -11.37
N THR A 76 -5.79 8.74 -11.14
CA THR A 76 -4.33 8.79 -11.00
C THR A 76 -3.62 8.03 -12.10
N ILE A 77 -3.97 6.77 -12.29
CA ILE A 77 -3.43 5.91 -13.34
C ILE A 77 -4.55 5.45 -14.28
N PRO A 78 -4.31 5.43 -15.61
CA PRO A 78 -5.35 5.17 -16.59
C PRO A 78 -5.64 3.66 -16.75
N LEU A 79 -5.90 2.97 -15.63
CA LEU A 79 -6.35 1.57 -15.62
C LEU A 79 -7.76 1.40 -16.17
N ASN A 80 -8.57 2.46 -16.07
CA ASN A 80 -9.91 2.53 -16.66
C ASN A 80 -10.14 3.93 -17.22
N ILE A 81 -9.75 4.12 -18.49
CA ILE A 81 -9.89 5.41 -19.17
C ILE A 81 -11.35 5.89 -19.20
N PRO A 82 -12.34 5.06 -19.60
CA PRO A 82 -13.76 5.47 -19.55
C PRO A 82 -14.21 5.99 -18.20
N LEU A 83 -13.80 5.34 -17.10
CA LEU A 83 -14.16 5.77 -15.75
C LEU A 83 -13.52 7.12 -15.39
N GLY A 84 -12.24 7.33 -15.71
CA GLY A 84 -11.56 8.60 -15.46
C GLY A 84 -12.24 9.76 -16.19
N LEU A 85 -12.63 9.54 -17.46
CA LEU A 85 -13.39 10.53 -18.25
C LEU A 85 -14.78 10.79 -17.66
N ALA A 86 -15.54 9.73 -17.30
CA ALA A 86 -16.86 9.84 -16.70
C ALA A 86 -16.82 10.61 -15.37
N LEU A 87 -15.87 10.30 -14.50
CA LEU A 87 -15.64 11.01 -13.24
C LEU A 87 -15.32 12.49 -13.47
N THR A 88 -14.43 12.79 -14.43
CA THR A 88 -14.05 14.17 -14.73
C THR A 88 -15.24 15.00 -15.21
N GLU A 89 -16.05 14.46 -16.13
CA GLU A 89 -17.26 15.12 -16.63
C GLU A 89 -18.30 15.26 -15.51
N PHE A 90 -18.58 14.20 -14.74
CA PHE A 90 -19.53 14.21 -13.63
C PHE A 90 -19.17 15.27 -12.56
N ILE A 91 -17.89 15.33 -12.16
CA ILE A 91 -17.41 16.31 -11.18
C ILE A 91 -17.61 17.73 -11.71
N THR A 92 -17.33 17.95 -12.99
CA THR A 92 -17.46 19.26 -13.63
C THR A 92 -18.93 19.69 -13.76
N GLU A 93 -19.81 18.81 -14.22
CA GLU A 93 -21.23 19.10 -14.47
C GLU A 93 -22.01 19.36 -13.18
N HIS A 94 -21.68 18.63 -12.11
CA HIS A 94 -22.32 18.78 -10.79
C HIS A 94 -21.61 19.76 -9.87
N GLU A 95 -20.46 20.30 -10.26
CA GLU A 95 -19.57 21.11 -9.40
C GLU A 95 -19.35 20.48 -8.02
N ILE A 96 -19.26 19.12 -7.99
CA ILE A 96 -19.19 18.38 -6.74
C ILE A 96 -17.79 18.44 -6.12
N SER A 97 -17.74 18.85 -4.85
CA SER A 97 -16.47 18.85 -4.11
C SER A 97 -15.88 17.44 -4.06
N THR A 98 -14.66 17.29 -4.52
CA THR A 98 -14.02 15.99 -4.70
C THR A 98 -12.65 15.96 -4.00
N ILE A 99 -12.37 14.88 -3.29
CA ILE A 99 -11.05 14.52 -2.79
C ILE A 99 -10.52 13.41 -3.70
N ALA A 100 -9.51 13.71 -4.52
CA ALA A 100 -8.83 12.72 -5.33
C ALA A 100 -7.58 12.23 -4.58
N HIS A 101 -7.63 10.99 -4.09
CA HIS A 101 -6.54 10.37 -3.34
C HIS A 101 -5.68 9.53 -4.27
N HIS A 102 -4.42 9.93 -4.41
CA HIS A 102 -3.46 9.39 -5.37
C HIS A 102 -2.43 8.52 -4.66
N HIS A 103 -2.30 7.27 -5.09
CA HIS A 103 -1.32 6.34 -4.55
C HIS A 103 -0.05 6.26 -5.42
N ASP A 104 -0.22 6.38 -6.73
CA ASP A 104 0.84 6.42 -7.72
C ASP A 104 0.34 7.13 -8.99
N PHE A 105 1.23 7.66 -9.81
CA PHE A 105 0.84 8.38 -11.02
C PHE A 105 1.25 7.64 -12.29
N PHE A 106 0.56 7.92 -13.40
CA PHE A 106 0.82 7.28 -14.68
C PHE A 106 2.26 7.50 -15.17
N TRP A 107 2.84 8.64 -14.88
CA TRP A 107 4.22 8.95 -15.28
C TRP A 107 5.30 8.16 -14.52
N GLU A 108 4.95 7.54 -13.42
CA GLU A 108 5.83 6.62 -12.69
C GLU A 108 5.94 5.24 -13.35
N ARG A 109 5.09 4.94 -14.34
CA ARG A 109 4.97 3.63 -14.97
C ARG A 109 5.11 3.71 -16.48
N GLN A 110 6.21 3.20 -17.03
CA GLN A 110 6.50 3.23 -18.47
C GLN A 110 5.38 2.65 -19.35
N ARG A 111 4.63 1.66 -18.85
CA ARG A 111 3.53 1.03 -19.60
C ARG A 111 2.45 2.03 -20.04
N PHE A 112 2.25 3.12 -19.33
CA PHE A 112 1.27 4.15 -19.67
C PHE A 112 1.81 5.24 -20.60
N ASN A 113 3.06 5.15 -21.00
CA ASN A 113 3.65 6.06 -21.99
C ASN A 113 3.21 5.65 -23.41
N SER A 114 2.01 6.07 -23.80
CA SER A 114 1.39 5.75 -25.09
C SER A 114 0.73 6.98 -25.71
N LEU A 115 1.10 7.29 -26.95
CA LEU A 115 0.47 8.37 -27.73
C LEU A 115 -0.99 8.06 -28.06
N ALA A 116 -1.37 6.77 -28.11
CA ALA A 116 -2.74 6.36 -28.39
C ALA A 116 -3.75 6.80 -27.31
N ALA A 117 -3.29 7.07 -26.09
CA ALA A 117 -4.13 7.45 -24.95
C ALA A 117 -3.83 8.86 -24.41
N ILE A 118 -2.88 9.59 -24.98
CA ILE A 118 -2.31 10.80 -24.38
C ILE A 118 -3.32 11.92 -24.12
N ASP A 119 -4.30 12.11 -24.99
CA ASP A 119 -5.39 13.08 -24.84
C ASP A 119 -6.31 12.74 -23.68
N TYR A 120 -6.68 11.46 -23.52
CA TYR A 120 -7.46 10.98 -22.38
C TYR A 120 -6.69 11.13 -21.07
N ILE A 121 -5.40 10.77 -21.09
CA ILE A 121 -4.53 10.88 -19.91
C ILE A 121 -4.42 12.35 -19.46
N ARG A 122 -4.16 13.27 -20.38
CA ARG A 122 -4.04 14.70 -20.05
C ARG A 122 -5.33 15.30 -19.54
N ASN A 123 -6.47 14.75 -19.93
CA ASN A 123 -7.78 15.25 -19.50
C ASN A 123 -8.16 14.81 -18.09
N SER A 124 -7.81 13.59 -17.69
CA SER A 124 -8.43 12.95 -16.53
C SER A 124 -7.48 12.25 -15.55
N PHE A 125 -6.14 12.27 -15.77
CA PHE A 125 -5.20 11.53 -14.93
C PHE A 125 -3.95 12.33 -14.53
N PRO A 126 -4.08 13.20 -13.51
CA PRO A 126 -5.29 13.68 -12.83
C PRO A 126 -5.93 14.86 -13.56
N PRO A 127 -7.24 15.04 -13.42
CA PRO A 127 -7.93 16.23 -13.94
C PRO A 127 -7.58 17.45 -13.07
N VAL A 128 -7.48 18.61 -13.71
CA VAL A 128 -7.28 19.90 -13.02
C VAL A 128 -8.60 20.64 -12.97
N HIS A 129 -9.24 20.68 -11.81
CA HIS A 129 -10.53 21.37 -11.64
C HIS A 129 -10.63 21.99 -10.23
N PRO A 130 -11.23 23.21 -10.07
CA PRO A 130 -11.34 23.88 -8.77
C PRO A 130 -12.07 23.08 -7.69
N CYS A 131 -12.99 22.21 -8.07
CA CYS A 131 -13.72 21.35 -7.13
C CYS A 131 -12.89 20.17 -6.61
N ILE A 132 -11.68 19.92 -7.16
CA ILE A 132 -10.86 18.77 -6.80
C ILE A 132 -9.75 19.20 -5.85
N GLN A 133 -9.71 18.58 -4.68
CA GLN A 133 -8.56 18.61 -3.78
C GLN A 133 -7.73 17.34 -3.97
N HIS A 134 -6.47 17.51 -4.30
CA HIS A 134 -5.56 16.40 -4.52
C HIS A 134 -4.89 15.99 -3.22
N VAL A 135 -4.96 14.69 -2.92
CA VAL A 135 -4.29 14.05 -1.79
C VAL A 135 -3.30 13.04 -2.32
N VAL A 136 -2.11 13.01 -1.77
CA VAL A 136 -1.02 12.10 -2.14
C VAL A 136 -0.53 11.33 -0.94
N ILE A 137 0.01 10.12 -1.15
CA ILE A 137 0.54 9.28 -0.07
C ILE A 137 2.00 9.58 0.28
N ASN A 138 2.72 10.31 -0.57
CA ASN A 138 4.10 10.74 -0.33
C ASN A 138 4.38 12.14 -0.91
N SER A 139 5.35 12.85 -0.32
CA SER A 139 5.67 14.22 -0.70
C SER A 139 6.31 14.33 -2.10
N ILE A 140 7.11 13.36 -2.51
CA ILE A 140 7.78 13.35 -3.82
C ILE A 140 6.74 13.33 -4.94
N ALA A 141 5.72 12.47 -4.82
CA ALA A 141 4.61 12.40 -5.78
C ALA A 141 3.80 13.71 -5.80
N GLY A 142 3.61 14.35 -4.63
CA GLY A 142 2.94 15.64 -4.52
C GLY A 142 3.71 16.77 -5.21
N ASP A 143 5.00 16.84 -5.00
CA ASP A 143 5.86 17.84 -5.65
C ASP A 143 5.90 17.64 -7.17
N GLU A 144 5.93 16.38 -7.62
CA GLU A 144 5.85 16.05 -9.04
C GLU A 144 4.49 16.42 -9.64
N LEU A 145 3.40 16.18 -8.90
CA LEU A 145 2.05 16.61 -9.28
C LEU A 145 1.99 18.14 -9.45
N SER A 146 2.51 18.90 -8.49
CA SER A 146 2.55 20.36 -8.58
C SER A 146 3.33 20.84 -9.81
N ARG A 147 4.49 20.23 -10.08
CA ARG A 147 5.32 20.60 -11.25
C ARG A 147 4.63 20.29 -12.58
N ARG A 148 3.87 19.17 -12.67
CA ARG A 148 3.25 18.72 -13.93
C ARG A 148 1.88 19.34 -14.19
N ALA A 149 1.07 19.48 -13.14
CA ALA A 149 -0.33 19.89 -13.24
C ALA A 149 -0.60 21.30 -12.68
N GLY A 150 0.34 21.90 -11.96
CA GLY A 150 0.15 23.23 -11.38
C GLY A 150 -0.86 23.29 -10.26
N VAL A 151 -1.11 22.18 -9.57
CA VAL A 151 -2.08 22.07 -8.47
C VAL A 151 -1.40 21.91 -7.11
N SER A 152 -2.09 22.33 -6.06
CA SER A 152 -1.69 22.05 -4.68
C SER A 152 -2.13 20.64 -4.26
N TRP A 153 -1.50 20.11 -3.22
CA TRP A 153 -1.79 18.78 -2.68
C TRP A 153 -1.72 18.77 -1.16
N THR A 154 -2.32 17.75 -0.58
CA THR A 154 -2.25 17.44 0.86
C THR A 154 -1.63 16.06 1.04
N LEU A 155 -0.68 15.92 1.97
CA LEU A 155 -0.08 14.64 2.31
C LEU A 155 -0.99 13.87 3.29
N ILE A 156 -1.45 12.72 2.86
CA ILE A 156 -2.09 11.70 3.71
C ILE A 156 -1.42 10.37 3.37
N PRO A 157 -0.46 9.92 4.18
CA PRO A 157 0.26 8.66 3.93
C PRO A 157 -0.65 7.45 4.17
N ASN A 158 -0.14 6.26 3.88
CA ASN A 158 -0.79 5.04 4.31
C ASN A 158 -0.85 5.00 5.84
N ILE A 159 -1.91 4.40 6.36
CA ILE A 159 -2.23 4.37 7.78
C ILE A 159 -2.55 2.97 8.26
N LEU A 160 -2.46 2.75 9.57
CA LEU A 160 -2.84 1.53 10.25
C LEU A 160 -3.62 1.85 11.54
N ASP A 161 -4.42 0.91 12.03
CA ASP A 161 -5.16 1.08 13.28
C ASP A 161 -4.27 0.82 14.50
N PHE A 162 -3.54 1.85 14.92
CA PHE A 162 -2.69 1.79 16.11
C PHE A 162 -3.45 1.71 17.44
N LYS A 163 -4.79 1.90 17.46
CA LYS A 163 -5.62 1.68 18.64
C LYS A 163 -5.88 0.21 18.89
N LYS A 164 -6.05 -0.55 17.82
CA LYS A 164 -6.16 -1.99 17.93
C LYS A 164 -4.82 -2.52 18.46
N LYS A 165 -4.84 -3.22 19.57
CA LYS A 165 -3.62 -3.88 20.07
C LYS A 165 -3.23 -4.98 19.10
N PRO A 166 -1.93 -5.14 18.80
CA PRO A 166 -1.47 -6.31 18.06
C PRO A 166 -1.99 -7.59 18.73
N PRO A 167 -2.36 -8.62 17.96
CA PRO A 167 -2.71 -9.92 18.52
C PRO A 167 -1.53 -10.48 19.32
N VAL A 168 -1.80 -11.49 20.12
CA VAL A 168 -0.79 -12.26 20.84
C VAL A 168 -0.78 -13.69 20.31
N ILE A 169 0.32 -14.39 20.52
CA ILE A 169 0.41 -15.82 20.20
C ILE A 169 -0.69 -16.56 20.97
N ASP A 170 -1.46 -17.37 20.27
CA ASP A 170 -2.58 -18.15 20.81
C ASP A 170 -2.46 -19.63 20.40
N SER A 171 -3.41 -20.45 20.82
CA SER A 171 -3.42 -21.90 20.54
C SER A 171 -3.46 -22.25 19.04
N TYR A 172 -3.82 -21.31 18.16
CA TYR A 172 -3.75 -21.52 16.71
C TYR A 172 -2.34 -21.28 16.18
N SER A 173 -1.67 -20.23 16.64
CA SER A 173 -0.38 -19.80 16.11
C SER A 173 0.83 -20.29 16.93
N GLU A 174 0.64 -20.88 18.13
CA GLU A 174 1.73 -21.33 19.01
C GLU A 174 2.68 -22.36 18.35
N ASP A 175 2.17 -23.18 17.44
CA ASP A 175 2.92 -24.19 16.69
C ASP A 175 3.50 -23.69 15.35
N PHE A 176 3.43 -22.39 15.07
CA PHE A 176 3.85 -21.80 13.80
C PHE A 176 5.27 -22.22 13.38
N ARG A 177 6.24 -22.15 14.28
CA ARG A 177 7.62 -22.52 13.99
C ARG A 177 7.73 -24.02 13.68
N GLU A 178 7.09 -24.89 14.47
CA GLU A 178 7.05 -26.33 14.25
C GLU A 178 6.42 -26.68 12.88
N GLN A 179 5.27 -26.08 12.55
CA GLN A 179 4.55 -26.29 11.30
C GLN A 179 5.34 -25.87 10.05
N LEU A 180 6.29 -24.98 10.21
CA LEU A 180 7.20 -24.53 9.15
C LEU A 180 8.58 -25.19 9.23
N GLY A 181 8.81 -26.10 10.18
CA GLY A 181 10.10 -26.74 10.40
C GLY A 181 11.20 -25.74 10.76
N ILE A 182 10.90 -24.78 11.63
CA ILE A 182 11.83 -23.76 12.14
C ILE A 182 12.13 -24.12 13.58
N ASP A 183 13.40 -24.27 13.91
CA ASP A 183 13.81 -24.56 15.27
C ASP A 183 13.49 -23.37 16.21
N ASP A 184 13.15 -23.67 17.47
CA ASP A 184 12.78 -22.63 18.44
C ASP A 184 13.89 -21.62 18.72
N ASP A 185 15.15 -22.03 18.59
CA ASP A 185 16.33 -21.19 18.78
C ASP A 185 16.81 -20.48 17.49
N SER A 186 16.08 -20.61 16.37
CA SER A 186 16.41 -19.95 15.12
C SER A 186 16.08 -18.45 15.18
N LEU A 187 16.97 -17.63 14.62
CA LEU A 187 16.70 -16.24 14.30
C LEU A 187 15.77 -16.15 13.08
N VAL A 188 14.56 -15.65 13.27
CA VAL A 188 13.59 -15.47 12.17
C VAL A 188 13.69 -14.06 11.62
N VAL A 189 14.23 -13.96 10.40
CA VAL A 189 14.31 -12.72 9.63
C VAL A 189 13.16 -12.70 8.62
N LEU A 190 12.26 -11.73 8.75
CA LEU A 190 11.09 -11.62 7.89
C LEU A 190 11.28 -10.57 6.81
N GLN A 191 11.00 -10.92 5.56
CA GLN A 191 10.77 -9.96 4.46
C GLN A 191 9.34 -10.13 3.92
N PRO A 192 8.33 -9.41 4.43
CA PRO A 192 6.93 -9.59 4.07
C PRO A 192 6.59 -8.85 2.78
N THR A 193 7.25 -9.21 1.68
CA THR A 193 7.10 -8.54 0.39
C THR A 193 6.93 -9.55 -0.74
N ARG A 194 6.37 -9.09 -1.87
CA ARG A 194 6.32 -9.89 -3.10
C ARG A 194 7.73 -10.14 -3.64
N ILE A 195 7.89 -11.26 -4.32
CA ILE A 195 9.14 -11.64 -4.97
C ILE A 195 9.24 -10.90 -6.31
N VAL A 196 9.80 -9.69 -6.27
CA VAL A 196 10.10 -8.87 -7.45
C VAL A 196 11.42 -8.11 -7.23
N SER A 197 12.20 -7.89 -8.27
CA SER A 197 13.59 -7.41 -8.18
C SER A 197 13.76 -6.11 -7.39
N ARG A 198 12.80 -5.18 -7.47
CA ARG A 198 12.85 -3.92 -6.70
C ARG A 198 12.76 -4.11 -5.18
N LYS A 199 12.38 -5.29 -4.70
CA LYS A 199 12.30 -5.62 -3.27
C LYS A 199 13.64 -6.05 -2.68
N GLY A 200 14.67 -6.30 -3.51
CA GLY A 200 16.06 -6.51 -3.08
C GLY A 200 16.24 -7.74 -2.18
N ILE A 201 15.59 -8.87 -2.50
CA ILE A 201 15.65 -10.08 -1.67
C ILE A 201 17.09 -10.61 -1.57
N GLU A 202 17.89 -10.44 -2.61
CA GLU A 202 19.32 -10.75 -2.61
C GLU A 202 20.08 -10.03 -1.47
N ILE A 203 19.68 -8.80 -1.13
CA ILE A 203 20.29 -8.05 -0.02
C ILE A 203 19.93 -8.68 1.33
N SER A 204 18.71 -9.21 1.47
CA SER A 204 18.30 -9.94 2.68
C SER A 204 19.04 -11.26 2.82
N ILE A 205 19.29 -11.98 1.72
CA ILE A 205 20.11 -13.20 1.71
C ILE A 205 21.54 -12.88 2.17
N GLU A 206 22.16 -11.82 1.61
CA GLU A 206 23.47 -11.35 2.03
C GLU A 206 23.51 -10.90 3.50
N LEU A 207 22.45 -10.22 3.97
CA LEU A 207 22.30 -9.81 5.36
C LEU A 207 22.33 -11.04 6.28
N VAL A 208 21.45 -12.02 6.04
CA VAL A 208 21.36 -13.23 6.86
C VAL A 208 22.69 -13.98 6.87
N LYS A 209 23.36 -14.08 5.70
CA LYS A 209 24.70 -14.70 5.62
C LYS A 209 25.74 -14.01 6.49
N ARG A 210 25.74 -12.67 6.49
CA ARG A 210 26.74 -11.86 7.20
C ARG A 210 26.46 -11.71 8.69
N LEU A 211 25.22 -11.98 9.11
CA LEU A 211 24.87 -12.05 10.54
C LEU A 211 25.48 -13.28 11.21
N GLU A 212 25.88 -14.31 10.47
CA GLU A 212 26.58 -15.51 10.99
C GLU A 212 25.90 -16.17 12.21
N TYR A 213 24.57 -16.01 12.35
CA TYR A 213 23.83 -16.74 13.37
C TYR A 213 23.83 -18.23 13.03
N PRO A 214 24.09 -19.12 14.00
CA PRO A 214 24.18 -20.57 13.75
C PRO A 214 22.93 -21.15 13.11
N LYS A 215 21.78 -20.60 13.46
CA LYS A 215 20.47 -20.92 12.88
C LYS A 215 19.75 -19.62 12.58
N ALA A 216 19.63 -19.28 11.32
CA ALA A 216 18.87 -18.13 10.85
C ALA A 216 18.03 -18.54 9.65
N VAL A 217 16.77 -18.13 9.63
CA VAL A 217 15.81 -18.43 8.55
C VAL A 217 15.28 -17.12 7.99
N LEU A 218 15.37 -16.97 6.67
CA LEU A 218 14.75 -15.86 5.94
C LEU A 218 13.35 -16.28 5.49
N LEU A 219 12.31 -15.61 6.00
CA LEU A 219 10.92 -15.86 5.60
C LEU A 219 10.44 -14.83 4.57
N ILE A 220 9.86 -15.32 3.46
CA ILE A 220 9.19 -14.52 2.42
C ILE A 220 7.71 -14.92 2.39
N THR A 221 6.79 -13.98 2.57
CA THR A 221 5.36 -14.28 2.75
C THR A 221 4.50 -14.18 1.50
N HIS A 222 5.01 -13.59 0.42
CA HIS A 222 4.21 -13.34 -0.78
C HIS A 222 4.85 -13.98 -2.01
N GLU A 223 4.00 -14.43 -2.93
CA GLU A 223 4.45 -15.02 -4.19
C GLU A 223 5.13 -14.01 -5.14
N ALA A 224 5.81 -14.57 -6.14
CA ALA A 224 6.18 -13.87 -7.35
C ALA A 224 4.90 -13.52 -8.12
N GLY A 225 4.61 -12.24 -8.33
CA GLY A 225 3.58 -11.85 -9.30
C GLY A 225 4.04 -12.13 -10.73
N ASP A 226 3.19 -11.81 -11.72
CA ASP A 226 3.44 -12.06 -13.16
C ASP A 226 4.82 -11.63 -13.71
N GLU A 227 5.50 -10.73 -13.01
CA GLU A 227 6.83 -10.20 -13.35
C GLU A 227 7.99 -10.95 -12.64
N GLY A 228 7.71 -12.00 -11.87
CA GLY A 228 8.66 -12.47 -10.86
C GLY A 228 9.16 -13.91 -10.95
N PHE A 229 8.70 -14.75 -11.89
CA PHE A 229 9.09 -16.16 -11.91
C PHE A 229 10.58 -16.38 -12.11
N GLU A 230 11.20 -15.73 -13.11
CA GLU A 230 12.66 -15.82 -13.36
C GLU A 230 13.46 -15.23 -12.18
N TYR A 231 12.91 -14.19 -11.53
CA TYR A 231 13.54 -13.60 -10.36
C TYR A 231 13.44 -14.53 -9.15
N LYS A 232 12.33 -15.25 -8.97
CA LYS A 232 12.16 -16.24 -7.92
C LYS A 232 13.22 -17.36 -8.03
N GLU A 233 13.32 -18.00 -9.19
CA GLU A 233 14.31 -19.04 -9.42
C GLU A 233 15.74 -18.55 -9.10
N ARG A 234 16.08 -17.34 -9.56
CA ARG A 234 17.40 -16.75 -9.30
C ARG A 234 17.69 -16.52 -7.81
N ILE A 235 16.72 -16.07 -7.02
CA ILE A 235 16.94 -15.84 -5.58
C ILE A 235 16.98 -17.16 -4.79
N GLU A 236 16.23 -18.19 -5.20
CA GLU A 236 16.31 -19.53 -4.62
C GLU A 236 17.70 -20.13 -4.87
N GLU A 237 18.19 -20.10 -6.11
CA GLU A 237 19.56 -20.50 -6.44
C GLU A 237 20.61 -19.70 -5.66
N TYR A 238 20.38 -18.39 -5.50
CA TYR A 238 21.31 -17.54 -4.76
C TYR A 238 21.33 -17.84 -3.26
N ALA A 239 20.18 -18.11 -2.65
CA ALA A 239 20.09 -18.52 -1.25
C ALA A 239 20.82 -19.87 -1.02
N ASP A 240 20.61 -20.82 -1.91
CA ASP A 240 21.30 -22.12 -1.88
C ASP A 240 22.83 -21.96 -2.01
N PHE A 241 23.28 -21.15 -2.98
CA PHE A 241 24.71 -20.85 -3.18
C PHE A 241 25.33 -20.20 -1.94
N MET A 242 24.60 -19.30 -1.28
CA MET A 242 25.05 -18.63 -0.05
C MET A 242 24.94 -19.54 1.19
N GLY A 243 24.26 -20.68 1.08
CA GLY A 243 24.01 -21.62 2.18
C GLY A 243 23.09 -21.01 3.25
N ILE A 244 22.04 -20.28 2.83
CA ILE A 244 21.05 -19.65 3.69
C ILE A 244 19.74 -20.43 3.63
N GLU A 245 19.18 -20.74 4.78
CA GLU A 245 17.82 -21.26 4.85
C GLU A 245 16.83 -20.15 4.54
N MET A 246 16.20 -20.20 3.36
CA MET A 246 15.16 -19.31 2.92
C MET A 246 13.87 -20.10 2.70
N LYS A 247 12.77 -19.64 3.29
CA LYS A 247 11.44 -20.25 3.13
C LYS A 247 10.48 -19.25 2.51
N ILE A 248 9.90 -19.61 1.36
CA ILE A 248 8.79 -18.89 0.74
C ILE A 248 7.51 -19.56 1.24
N ILE A 249 6.74 -18.83 2.06
CA ILE A 249 5.57 -19.38 2.76
C ILE A 249 4.26 -18.76 2.26
N SER A 250 4.22 -18.33 1.02
CA SER A 250 3.03 -17.69 0.41
C SER A 250 1.79 -18.58 0.37
N ASP A 251 1.95 -19.89 0.28
CA ASP A 251 0.89 -20.91 0.36
C ASP A 251 0.39 -21.14 1.79
N ARG A 252 1.12 -20.65 2.79
CA ARG A 252 0.82 -20.76 4.23
C ARG A 252 0.32 -19.45 4.84
N VAL A 253 0.15 -18.40 4.04
CA VAL A 253 -0.29 -17.06 4.49
C VAL A 253 -1.48 -16.56 3.68
N ALA A 254 -2.57 -16.21 4.36
CA ALA A 254 -3.78 -15.66 3.75
C ALA A 254 -4.37 -14.51 4.59
N GLY A 255 -5.43 -13.87 4.08
CA GLY A 255 -6.15 -12.82 4.80
C GLY A 255 -6.87 -13.30 6.06
N GLU A 256 -7.19 -14.60 6.12
CA GLU A 256 -7.86 -15.23 7.25
C GLU A 256 -7.20 -16.58 7.58
N ARG A 257 -7.22 -16.95 8.85
CA ARG A 257 -6.76 -18.26 9.33
C ARG A 257 -7.66 -19.36 8.80
N GLN A 258 -7.08 -20.43 8.33
CA GLN A 258 -7.82 -21.63 7.88
C GLN A 258 -6.99 -22.89 8.06
N VAL A 259 -7.67 -24.04 8.11
CA VAL A 259 -7.02 -25.35 8.10
C VAL A 259 -7.47 -26.05 6.82
N LEU A 260 -6.52 -26.47 6.00
CA LEU A 260 -6.79 -27.17 4.74
C LEU A 260 -7.26 -28.60 5.00
N GLU A 261 -7.79 -29.27 3.98
CA GLU A 261 -8.32 -30.64 4.09
C GLU A 261 -7.28 -31.67 4.56
N ASP A 262 -6.01 -31.44 4.28
CA ASP A 262 -4.88 -32.28 4.70
C ASP A 262 -4.37 -31.96 6.12
N GLY A 263 -5.02 -31.02 6.83
CA GLY A 263 -4.64 -30.59 8.16
C GLY A 263 -3.60 -29.47 8.19
N THR A 264 -3.13 -28.99 7.05
CA THR A 264 -2.18 -27.89 6.94
C THR A 264 -2.80 -26.58 7.42
N LYS A 265 -2.14 -25.88 8.36
CA LYS A 265 -2.57 -24.57 8.84
C LYS A 265 -2.11 -23.46 7.88
N VAL A 266 -3.00 -22.52 7.61
CA VAL A 266 -2.73 -21.26 6.91
C VAL A 266 -2.90 -20.12 7.90
N TYR A 267 -1.88 -19.31 8.03
CA TYR A 267 -1.76 -18.23 9.02
C TYR A 267 -2.11 -16.88 8.39
N THR A 268 -2.34 -15.88 9.23
CA THR A 268 -2.38 -14.50 8.77
C THR A 268 -0.97 -13.89 8.76
N LEU A 269 -0.80 -12.79 8.05
CA LEU A 269 0.45 -12.03 8.12
C LEU A 269 0.73 -11.53 9.55
N GLU A 270 -0.32 -11.24 10.33
CA GLU A 270 -0.21 -10.90 11.75
C GLU A 270 0.47 -12.02 12.54
N ASP A 271 0.07 -13.27 12.31
CA ASP A 271 0.71 -14.44 12.96
C ASP A 271 2.20 -14.54 12.63
N VAL A 272 2.56 -14.30 11.36
CA VAL A 272 3.98 -14.33 10.95
C VAL A 272 4.79 -13.26 11.69
N TYR A 273 4.26 -12.03 11.81
CA TYR A 273 4.92 -10.98 12.57
C TYR A 273 5.15 -11.36 14.03
N LEU A 274 4.21 -12.08 14.67
CA LEU A 274 4.36 -12.49 16.08
C LEU A 274 5.58 -13.39 16.30
N HIS A 275 5.88 -14.27 15.35
CA HIS A 275 7.00 -15.23 15.41
C HIS A 275 8.30 -14.71 14.79
N THR A 276 8.33 -13.45 14.36
CA THR A 276 9.48 -12.78 13.76
C THR A 276 10.36 -12.13 14.82
N ASP A 277 11.67 -12.23 14.67
CA ASP A 277 12.64 -11.55 15.52
C ASP A 277 13.05 -10.20 14.96
N VAL A 278 13.23 -10.10 13.62
CA VAL A 278 13.62 -8.87 12.93
C VAL A 278 13.03 -8.82 11.52
N VAL A 279 12.62 -7.63 11.10
CA VAL A 279 12.11 -7.38 9.75
C VAL A 279 13.21 -6.78 8.88
N THR A 280 13.40 -7.30 7.68
CA THR A 280 14.28 -6.72 6.66
C THR A 280 13.44 -6.10 5.54
N TYR A 281 13.79 -4.87 5.18
CA TYR A 281 13.08 -4.12 4.15
C TYR A 281 14.05 -3.42 3.19
N PRO A 282 14.77 -4.21 2.34
CA PRO A 282 15.83 -3.70 1.47
C PRO A 282 15.31 -3.11 0.16
N SER A 283 14.02 -2.80 0.07
CA SER A 283 13.40 -2.28 -1.15
C SER A 283 14.16 -1.09 -1.72
N LEU A 284 14.37 -1.10 -3.02
CA LEU A 284 15.06 -0.01 -3.74
C LEU A 284 14.11 1.14 -4.06
N TYR A 285 12.83 0.82 -4.25
CA TYR A 285 11.78 1.76 -4.59
C TYR A 285 10.43 1.31 -4.02
N GLU A 286 9.71 2.25 -3.40
CA GLU A 286 8.35 2.09 -2.86
C GLU A 286 7.50 3.32 -3.09
N GLY A 287 6.20 3.13 -3.21
CA GLY A 287 5.24 4.24 -3.22
C GLY A 287 5.07 4.86 -1.84
N PHE A 288 5.16 4.05 -0.78
CA PHE A 288 5.20 4.49 0.62
C PHE A 288 6.01 3.51 1.48
N GLY A 289 5.53 2.28 1.70
CA GLY A 289 6.20 1.26 2.51
C GLY A 289 5.33 0.71 3.63
N ASN A 290 4.27 -0.04 3.30
CA ASN A 290 3.38 -0.63 4.30
C ASN A 290 4.11 -1.55 5.28
N THR A 291 5.06 -2.35 4.79
CA THR A 291 5.93 -3.19 5.63
C THR A 291 6.60 -2.41 6.76
N PHE A 292 6.97 -1.14 6.51
CA PHE A 292 7.55 -0.29 7.55
C PHE A 292 6.52 -0.03 8.66
N ILE A 293 5.30 0.40 8.31
CA ILE A 293 4.24 0.67 9.30
C ILE A 293 3.86 -0.59 10.05
N GLU A 294 3.76 -1.72 9.36
CA GLU A 294 3.44 -3.02 9.95
C GLU A 294 4.52 -3.44 10.96
N ALA A 295 5.82 -3.37 10.60
CA ALA A 295 6.91 -3.68 11.51
C ALA A 295 6.86 -2.82 12.79
N ILE A 296 6.59 -1.52 12.65
CA ILE A 296 6.43 -0.59 13.78
C ILE A 296 5.22 -0.98 14.64
N TYR A 297 4.09 -1.29 14.02
CA TYR A 297 2.87 -1.72 14.73
C TYR A 297 3.09 -3.00 15.53
N PHE A 298 3.76 -3.99 14.95
CA PHE A 298 4.11 -5.26 15.63
C PHE A 298 5.34 -5.14 16.53
N ARG A 299 5.88 -3.93 16.74
CA ARG A 299 7.02 -3.66 17.63
C ARG A 299 8.26 -4.48 17.28
N LYS A 300 8.50 -4.69 15.97
CA LYS A 300 9.64 -5.45 15.50
C LYS A 300 10.79 -4.53 15.11
N PRO A 301 12.03 -4.86 15.47
CA PRO A 301 13.20 -4.23 14.90
C PRO A 301 13.14 -4.30 13.37
N ILE A 302 13.48 -3.20 12.69
CA ILE A 302 13.47 -3.16 11.22
C ILE A 302 14.82 -2.70 10.67
N ILE A 303 15.32 -3.43 9.68
CA ILE A 303 16.50 -3.11 8.90
C ILE A 303 16.03 -2.63 7.54
N VAL A 304 16.21 -1.35 7.24
CA VAL A 304 15.59 -0.70 6.08
C VAL A 304 16.63 -0.09 5.14
N ASN A 305 16.47 -0.32 3.83
CA ASN A 305 17.19 0.46 2.84
C ASN A 305 16.58 1.87 2.75
N ARG A 306 17.43 2.90 2.65
CA ARG A 306 17.02 4.29 2.49
C ARG A 306 16.54 4.53 1.06
N TYR A 307 15.30 4.09 0.75
CA TYR A 307 14.65 4.44 -0.52
C TYR A 307 14.11 5.89 -0.48
N PRO A 308 13.88 6.54 -1.63
CA PRO A 308 13.60 7.98 -1.69
C PRO A 308 12.46 8.46 -0.77
N ILE A 309 11.35 7.70 -0.68
CA ILE A 309 10.22 8.08 0.18
C ILE A 309 10.57 7.91 1.66
N PHE A 310 11.37 6.92 2.02
CA PHE A 310 11.86 6.78 3.39
C PHE A 310 12.70 7.99 3.80
N GLU A 311 13.64 8.42 2.96
CA GLU A 311 14.49 9.59 3.20
C GLU A 311 13.68 10.90 3.29
N ALA A 312 12.67 11.06 2.45
CA ALA A 312 11.89 12.29 2.39
C ALA A 312 10.80 12.38 3.49
N ASP A 313 10.07 11.29 3.73
CA ASP A 313 8.81 11.34 4.47
C ASP A 313 8.82 10.55 5.79
N ILE A 314 9.72 9.60 5.98
CA ILE A 314 9.74 8.71 7.15
C ILE A 314 10.91 9.06 8.08
N GLU A 315 12.13 9.02 7.58
CA GLU A 315 13.35 9.26 8.35
C GLU A 315 13.34 10.58 9.13
N PRO A 316 12.86 11.72 8.56
CA PRO A 316 12.81 13.00 9.29
C PRO A 316 11.86 13.02 10.49
N LYS A 317 11.02 12.00 10.66
CA LYS A 317 10.09 11.87 11.80
C LYS A 317 10.77 11.30 13.05
N GLY A 318 12.03 10.81 12.91
CA GLY A 318 12.84 10.38 14.03
C GLY A 318 12.63 8.92 14.45
N PHE A 319 12.15 8.07 13.55
CA PHE A 319 12.07 6.63 13.82
C PHE A 319 13.46 6.03 14.07
N GLU A 320 13.56 5.23 15.10
CA GLU A 320 14.78 4.51 15.47
C GLU A 320 14.82 3.18 14.74
N VAL A 321 15.68 3.07 13.73
CA VAL A 321 15.81 1.89 12.87
C VAL A 321 17.24 1.71 12.41
N VAL A 322 17.62 0.50 12.05
CA VAL A 322 18.90 0.29 11.37
C VAL A 322 18.71 0.56 9.89
N SER A 323 19.16 1.71 9.43
CA SER A 323 19.07 2.07 8.00
C SER A 323 20.41 1.94 7.30
N PHE A 324 20.35 1.59 5.99
CA PHE A 324 21.52 1.51 5.12
C PHE A 324 21.20 2.10 3.73
N ASN A 325 22.21 2.39 2.95
CA ASN A 325 22.03 2.92 1.60
C ASN A 325 22.61 1.93 0.58
N ARG A 326 21.74 1.11 -0.02
CA ARG A 326 22.01 0.06 -1.02
C ARG A 326 22.92 -1.07 -0.54
N TYR A 327 23.95 -0.77 0.25
CA TYR A 327 24.93 -1.73 0.74
C TYR A 327 24.93 -1.76 2.26
N ILE A 328 24.92 -2.95 2.83
CA ILE A 328 25.06 -3.14 4.27
C ILE A 328 26.56 -3.22 4.59
N THR A 329 27.06 -2.20 5.26
CA THR A 329 28.50 -2.16 5.68
C THR A 329 28.74 -3.07 6.88
N GLN A 330 30.02 -3.39 7.19
CA GLN A 330 30.33 -4.17 8.40
C GLN A 330 29.86 -3.45 9.67
N HIS A 331 30.04 -2.14 9.74
CA HIS A 331 29.53 -1.34 10.86
C HIS A 331 28.01 -1.53 11.08
N LYS A 332 27.22 -1.64 10.01
CA LYS A 332 25.77 -1.91 10.11
C LYS A 332 25.48 -3.35 10.56
N ILE A 333 26.27 -4.32 10.16
CA ILE A 333 26.18 -5.68 10.69
C ILE A 333 26.45 -5.69 12.21
N ASP A 334 27.50 -5.00 12.65
CA ASP A 334 27.84 -4.90 14.08
C ASP A 334 26.75 -4.13 14.88
N GLU A 335 26.09 -3.15 14.26
CA GLU A 335 24.93 -2.44 14.84
C GLU A 335 23.72 -3.37 15.00
N ILE A 336 23.44 -4.20 13.97
CA ILE A 336 22.34 -5.17 14.00
C ILE A 336 22.60 -6.23 15.07
N HIS A 337 23.81 -6.75 15.20
CA HIS A 337 24.16 -7.70 16.25
C HIS A 337 23.89 -7.11 17.65
N ARG A 338 24.38 -5.90 17.91
CA ARG A 338 24.13 -5.23 19.19
C ARG A 338 22.64 -5.07 19.49
N LEU A 339 21.87 -4.68 18.47
CA LEU A 339 20.43 -4.55 18.60
C LEU A 339 19.74 -5.88 18.90
N LEU A 340 20.15 -6.97 18.20
CA LEU A 340 19.54 -8.30 18.40
C LEU A 340 19.90 -8.93 19.74
N ASP A 341 21.07 -8.59 20.30
CA ASP A 341 21.55 -9.09 21.58
C ASP A 341 21.02 -8.29 22.79
N ASP A 342 20.54 -7.06 22.58
CA ASP A 342 20.05 -6.14 23.61
C ASP A 342 18.53 -6.01 23.58
N LYS A 343 17.84 -6.82 24.37
CA LYS A 343 16.37 -6.82 24.44
C LYS A 343 15.80 -5.53 25.04
N GLU A 344 16.51 -4.90 25.99
CA GLU A 344 16.07 -3.63 26.58
C GLU A 344 16.08 -2.53 25.53
N GLN A 345 17.16 -2.44 24.75
CA GLN A 345 17.23 -1.51 23.61
C GLN A 345 16.15 -1.78 22.56
N GLN A 346 15.84 -3.05 22.25
CA GLN A 346 14.75 -3.39 21.33
C GLN A 346 13.39 -2.90 21.84
N GLU A 347 13.10 -3.09 23.13
CA GLU A 347 11.83 -2.67 23.74
C GLU A 347 11.70 -1.15 23.77
N GLU A 348 12.74 -0.41 24.15
CA GLU A 348 12.76 1.05 24.12
C GLU A 348 12.53 1.58 22.71
N MET A 349 13.28 1.08 21.73
CA MET A 349 13.14 1.44 20.33
C MET A 349 11.74 1.14 19.79
N ALA A 350 11.18 -0.03 20.13
CA ALA A 350 9.85 -0.43 19.69
C ALA A 350 8.77 0.50 20.24
N GLU A 351 8.90 0.94 21.51
CA GLU A 351 7.93 1.87 22.12
C GLU A 351 8.02 3.27 21.47
N VAL A 352 9.21 3.81 21.27
CA VAL A 352 9.43 5.10 20.59
C VAL A 352 8.83 5.03 19.19
N ASN A 353 9.13 3.99 18.44
CA ASN A 353 8.64 3.81 17.08
C ASN A 353 7.11 3.65 17.04
N PHE A 354 6.53 2.89 17.95
CA PHE A 354 5.08 2.74 18.05
C PHE A 354 4.37 4.08 18.30
N MET A 355 4.91 4.91 19.21
CA MET A 355 4.37 6.24 19.48
C MET A 355 4.48 7.18 18.28
N LEU A 356 5.58 7.11 17.53
CA LEU A 356 5.74 7.85 16.27
C LEU A 356 4.79 7.33 15.18
N GLY A 357 4.62 6.01 15.08
CA GLY A 357 3.65 5.39 14.17
C GLY A 357 2.23 5.86 14.46
N TRP A 358 1.83 5.85 15.73
CA TRP A 358 0.55 6.40 16.15
C TRP A 358 0.40 7.87 15.75
N ARG A 359 1.41 8.69 16.02
CA ARG A 359 1.37 10.12 15.74
C ARG A 359 1.22 10.45 14.26
N TYR A 360 1.84 9.68 13.37
CA TYR A 360 1.98 10.04 11.96
C TYR A 360 1.21 9.13 10.98
N PHE A 361 0.85 7.90 11.40
CA PHE A 361 0.30 6.87 10.53
C PHE A 361 -0.95 6.20 11.09
N SER A 362 -1.66 6.85 12.03
CA SER A 362 -2.87 6.31 12.64
C SER A 362 -4.15 6.83 11.98
N TYR A 363 -5.28 6.22 12.32
CA TYR A 363 -6.61 6.74 11.96
C TYR A 363 -6.90 8.11 12.61
N GLU A 364 -6.30 8.41 13.76
CA GLU A 364 -6.41 9.73 14.39
C GLU A 364 -5.75 10.81 13.52
N PHE A 365 -4.56 10.52 13.01
CA PHE A 365 -3.88 11.40 12.05
C PHE A 365 -4.72 11.59 10.78
N LEU A 366 -5.28 10.51 10.23
CA LEU A 366 -6.19 10.60 9.08
C LEU A 366 -7.39 11.49 9.38
N ALA A 367 -8.05 11.29 10.54
CA ALA A 367 -9.21 12.08 10.94
C ALA A 367 -8.91 13.58 11.01
N GLU A 368 -7.74 13.94 11.58
CA GLU A 368 -7.27 15.33 11.63
C GLU A 368 -7.08 15.91 10.22
N LYS A 369 -6.44 15.15 9.32
CA LYS A 369 -6.21 15.59 7.94
C LYS A 369 -7.51 15.73 7.15
N LEU A 370 -8.44 14.79 7.32
CA LEU A 370 -9.77 14.88 6.70
C LEU A 370 -10.57 16.08 7.23
N GLU A 371 -10.49 16.36 8.53
CA GLU A 371 -11.11 17.56 9.11
C GLU A 371 -10.56 18.84 8.46
N GLN A 372 -9.26 18.96 8.28
CA GLN A 372 -8.62 20.08 7.58
C GLN A 372 -9.12 20.21 6.13
N LEU A 373 -9.19 19.09 5.38
CA LEU A 373 -9.71 19.09 4.01
C LEU A 373 -11.17 19.53 3.96
N LEU A 374 -12.02 19.03 4.88
CA LEU A 374 -13.42 19.41 4.98
C LEU A 374 -13.59 20.90 5.32
N MET A 375 -12.73 21.45 6.19
CA MET A 375 -12.72 22.88 6.50
C MET A 375 -12.35 23.72 5.27
N ASN A 376 -11.42 23.26 4.45
CA ASN A 376 -11.07 23.94 3.21
C ASN A 376 -12.22 23.94 2.20
N ILE A 377 -12.98 22.83 2.12
CA ILE A 377 -14.11 22.68 1.19
C ILE A 377 -15.32 23.50 1.64
N PHE A 378 -15.73 23.40 2.90
CA PHE A 378 -17.00 23.96 3.39
C PHE A 378 -16.86 25.24 4.20
N GLY A 379 -15.65 25.60 4.60
CA GLY A 379 -15.37 26.67 5.55
C GLY A 379 -15.74 26.29 7.01
N SER A 380 -15.12 26.94 7.96
CA SER A 380 -15.21 26.60 9.39
C SER A 380 -16.63 26.69 10.01
N LYS A 381 -17.56 27.39 9.35
CA LYS A 381 -18.93 27.61 9.87
C LYS A 381 -19.95 26.53 9.48
N LYS A 382 -19.60 25.60 8.57
CA LYS A 382 -20.55 24.62 8.01
C LYS A 382 -20.35 23.18 8.47
N ILE A 383 -19.31 22.90 9.23
CA ILE A 383 -19.08 21.56 9.75
C ILE A 383 -19.81 21.43 11.09
N PRO A 384 -20.84 20.57 11.22
CA PRO A 384 -21.50 20.32 12.48
C PRO A 384 -20.54 19.67 13.46
N THR A 385 -19.94 20.45 14.35
CA THR A 385 -19.02 20.01 15.40
C THR A 385 -19.60 18.88 16.28
N ASP A 386 -20.93 18.79 16.39
CA ASP A 386 -21.61 17.73 17.14
C ASP A 386 -21.48 16.35 16.52
N LYS A 387 -21.35 16.23 15.19
CA LYS A 387 -21.14 14.95 14.50
C LYS A 387 -19.69 14.48 14.58
N ILE A 388 -18.75 15.40 14.55
CA ILE A 388 -17.31 15.12 14.71
C ILE A 388 -17.02 14.67 16.15
N ASN A 389 -17.65 15.33 17.14
CA ASN A 389 -17.54 14.94 18.54
C ASN A 389 -18.23 13.59 18.86
N LYS A 390 -19.25 13.18 18.09
CA LYS A 390 -19.82 11.83 18.19
C LYS A 390 -18.84 10.77 17.67
N PHE A 391 -18.13 11.03 16.60
CA PHE A 391 -17.06 10.16 16.08
C PHE A 391 -15.90 10.05 17.08
N LYS A 392 -15.49 11.16 17.69
CA LYS A 392 -14.48 11.19 18.76
C LYS A 392 -14.96 10.50 20.05
N ARG A 393 -16.25 10.56 20.40
CA ARG A 393 -16.81 9.95 21.62
C ARG A 393 -17.17 8.46 21.48
N SER A 394 -17.61 8.00 20.31
CA SER A 394 -17.84 6.57 20.06
C SER A 394 -16.55 5.73 20.08
N ASN A 395 -15.41 6.38 19.94
CA ASN A 395 -14.08 5.75 20.02
C ASN A 395 -13.43 5.85 21.42
N HIS A 396 -14.14 6.39 22.43
CA HIS A 396 -13.62 6.48 23.81
C HIS A 396 -14.28 5.47 24.76
N THR A 397 -15.11 4.56 24.26
CA THR A 397 -15.75 3.53 25.07
C THR A 397 -15.61 2.19 24.33
N ILE A 398 -14.44 1.60 24.43
CA ILE A 398 -14.22 0.15 24.49
C ILE A 398 -12.87 -0.04 25.19
#